data_1deb9ec6e0788f47150e4285847f3ed3
#
_entry.id   1deb9ec6e0788f47150e4285847f3ed3
#
_cell.length_a   1.000
_cell.length_b   1.000
_cell.length_c   1.000
_cell.angle_alpha   90.00
_cell.angle_beta   90.00
_cell.angle_gamma   90.00
#
_symmetry.space_group_name_H-M   'P 1'
#
loop_
_entity.id
_entity.type
_entity.pdbx_description
1 polymer ?
#
loop_
_entity_poly.entity_id
_entity_poly.type
_entity_poly.pdbx_seq_one_letter_code
_entity_poly.pdbx_strand_id
1 'polypeptide(L)'
;MDSTQRNEEQTTETGSQKHAGGCHCGAVRFEVEIDLGKGAGRCNCSICTKTAVTGAIVKPHAFKLLSGEESLSTYQWGGNISTRFFCKHCGIHSFGKGHLAEVGGDYVSINANCLDDVDPNALEIIYWDGRHNNWQAGPRSTPWPIAVVAAED
;
A
#
# COMPACT_ATOMS: atom_id res chain seq x y z
N MET A 1 -33.74 9.52 1.36
CA MET A 1 -33.07 10.77 1.71
C MET A 1 -32.23 10.62 2.96
N ASP A 2 -32.91 10.24 4.03
CA ASP A 2 -32.21 10.18 5.31
C ASP A 2 -31.07 9.19 5.32
N SER A 3 -31.26 8.06 4.69
CA SER A 3 -30.20 7.06 4.68
C SER A 3 -28.98 7.53 3.92
N THR A 4 -29.21 8.28 2.84
CA THR A 4 -28.11 8.83 2.08
C THR A 4 -27.31 9.83 2.90
N GLN A 5 -28.04 10.67 3.61
CA GLN A 5 -27.37 11.65 4.45
C GLN A 5 -26.56 10.99 5.54
N ARG A 6 -27.13 9.96 6.14
CA ARG A 6 -26.42 9.26 7.20
C ARG A 6 -25.15 8.62 6.67
N ASN A 7 -25.22 8.08 5.48
CA ASN A 7 -24.05 7.46 4.89
C ASN A 7 -22.96 8.48 4.62
N GLU A 8 -23.37 9.62 4.13
CA GLU A 8 -22.39 10.67 3.86
C GLU A 8 -21.75 11.16 5.14
N GLU A 9 -22.56 11.33 6.13
CA GLU A 9 -22.05 11.75 7.42
C GLU A 9 -21.05 10.77 7.98
N GLN A 10 -21.40 9.50 7.89
CA GLN A 10 -20.56 8.44 8.39
C GLN A 10 -19.22 8.44 7.64
N THR A 11 -19.28 8.54 6.34
CA THR A 11 -18.08 8.57 5.53
C THR A 11 -17.21 9.76 5.87
N THR A 12 -17.82 10.92 6.02
CA THR A 12 -17.08 12.12 6.35
C THR A 12 -16.40 12.00 7.69
N GLU A 13 -17.08 11.40 8.63
CA GLU A 13 -16.59 11.31 9.99
C GLU A 13 -15.37 10.42 10.11
N THR A 14 -15.44 9.23 9.54
CA THR A 14 -14.34 8.28 9.63
C THR A 14 -13.49 8.28 8.39
N GLY A 15 -14.09 8.55 7.23
CA GLY A 15 -13.40 8.46 5.96
C GLY A 15 -13.09 7.05 5.53
N SER A 16 -13.30 6.08 6.40
CA SER A 16 -12.97 4.69 6.11
C SER A 16 -14.08 4.01 5.36
N GLN A 17 -13.72 3.26 4.34
CA GLN A 17 -14.63 2.48 3.54
C GLN A 17 -14.01 1.11 3.29
N LYS A 18 -14.89 0.16 3.03
CA LYS A 18 -14.45 -1.19 2.73
C LYS A 18 -14.20 -1.34 1.24
N HIS A 19 -13.04 -1.87 0.90
CA HIS A 19 -12.66 -2.10 -0.49
C HIS A 19 -12.23 -3.54 -0.66
N ALA A 20 -12.52 -4.10 -1.81
CA ALA A 20 -12.05 -5.43 -2.16
C ALA A 20 -10.95 -5.30 -3.20
N GLY A 21 -10.05 -6.25 -3.20
CA GLY A 21 -8.97 -6.26 -4.16
C GLY A 21 -8.34 -7.63 -4.26
N GLY A 22 -7.29 -7.71 -5.06
CA GLY A 22 -6.58 -8.95 -5.22
C GLY A 22 -5.55 -8.89 -6.33
N CYS A 23 -4.99 -10.05 -6.65
CA CYS A 23 -3.98 -10.15 -7.67
C CYS A 23 -4.63 -10.20 -9.05
N HIS A 24 -3.79 -10.15 -10.08
CA HIS A 24 -4.28 -10.06 -11.45
C HIS A 24 -5.05 -11.31 -11.89
N CYS A 25 -4.56 -12.48 -11.53
CA CYS A 25 -5.23 -13.72 -11.96
C CYS A 25 -6.44 -14.07 -11.11
N GLY A 26 -6.65 -13.35 -10.02
CA GLY A 26 -7.82 -13.57 -9.17
C GLY A 26 -7.66 -14.63 -8.11
N ALA A 27 -6.54 -15.34 -8.08
CA ALA A 27 -6.34 -16.38 -7.08
C ALA A 27 -6.29 -15.83 -5.66
N VAL A 28 -5.77 -14.62 -5.49
CA VAL A 28 -5.65 -13.97 -4.19
C VAL A 28 -6.67 -12.85 -4.12
N ARG A 29 -7.52 -12.89 -3.08
CA ARG A 29 -8.53 -11.86 -2.88
C ARG A 29 -8.48 -11.41 -1.44
N PHE A 30 -8.65 -10.11 -1.22
CA PHE A 30 -8.67 -9.55 0.12
C PHE A 30 -9.68 -8.43 0.22
N GLU A 31 -9.91 -8.02 1.45
CA GLU A 31 -10.82 -6.95 1.79
C GLU A 31 -10.10 -6.05 2.79
N VAL A 32 -10.26 -4.76 2.65
CA VAL A 32 -9.60 -3.82 3.54
C VAL A 32 -10.53 -2.67 3.84
N GLU A 33 -10.48 -2.21 5.08
CA GLU A 33 -11.22 -1.02 5.47
C GLU A 33 -10.21 0.11 5.63
N ILE A 34 -10.34 1.15 4.80
CA ILE A 34 -9.29 2.15 4.71
C ILE A 34 -9.88 3.48 4.24
N ASP A 35 -9.27 4.56 4.70
CA ASP A 35 -9.61 5.90 4.25
C ASP A 35 -8.62 6.32 3.17
N LEU A 36 -9.00 6.13 1.92
CA LEU A 36 -8.14 6.49 0.80
C LEU A 36 -8.08 8.00 0.58
N GLY A 37 -8.96 8.75 1.25
CA GLY A 37 -8.87 10.20 1.21
C GLY A 37 -7.62 10.73 1.87
N LYS A 38 -6.97 9.92 2.69
CA LYS A 38 -5.69 10.31 3.30
C LYS A 38 -4.52 10.05 2.37
N GLY A 39 -4.78 9.53 1.18
CA GLY A 39 -3.74 9.34 0.19
C GLY A 39 -3.02 8.03 0.32
N ALA A 40 -2.04 7.85 -0.55
CA ALA A 40 -1.22 6.65 -0.59
C ALA A 40 0.21 7.06 -0.84
N GLY A 41 1.14 6.13 -0.65
CA GLY A 41 2.54 6.46 -0.74
C GLY A 41 3.28 5.64 -1.77
N ARG A 42 4.31 6.24 -2.32
CA ARG A 42 5.27 5.55 -3.18
C ARG A 42 6.66 5.85 -2.66
N CYS A 43 7.48 4.83 -2.67
CA CYS A 43 8.84 4.95 -2.21
C CYS A 43 9.77 4.65 -3.39
N ASN A 44 10.91 5.30 -3.41
CA ASN A 44 11.88 5.09 -4.47
C ASN A 44 12.93 4.05 -4.11
N CYS A 45 12.74 3.29 -3.04
CA CYS A 45 13.69 2.24 -2.71
C CYS A 45 13.67 1.16 -3.80
N SER A 46 14.69 0.31 -3.79
CA SER A 46 14.89 -0.60 -4.91
C SER A 46 13.70 -1.55 -5.12
N ILE A 47 13.14 -2.05 -4.04
CA ILE A 47 12.03 -3.00 -4.17
C ILE A 47 10.74 -2.28 -4.58
N CYS A 48 10.47 -1.12 -3.98
CA CYS A 48 9.25 -0.39 -4.30
C CYS A 48 9.28 0.16 -5.73
N THR A 49 10.46 0.54 -6.20
CA THR A 49 10.60 0.99 -7.59
C THR A 49 10.28 -0.14 -8.55
N LYS A 50 10.80 -1.34 -8.27
CA LYS A 50 10.59 -2.46 -9.17
C LYS A 50 9.17 -3.00 -9.14
N THR A 51 8.55 -3.01 -7.98
CA THR A 51 7.19 -3.54 -7.85
C THR A 51 6.12 -2.50 -8.18
N ALA A 52 6.49 -1.23 -8.17
CA ALA A 52 5.57 -0.12 -8.50
C ALA A 52 4.35 -0.09 -7.59
N VAL A 53 4.51 -0.45 -6.32
CA VAL A 53 3.42 -0.49 -5.37
C VAL A 53 2.99 0.92 -4.99
N THR A 54 1.69 1.13 -4.95
CA THR A 54 1.08 2.33 -4.38
C THR A 54 0.55 1.91 -3.02
N GLY A 55 1.29 2.22 -1.97
CA GLY A 55 1.06 1.63 -0.67
C GLY A 55 0.21 2.46 0.26
N ALA A 56 -0.56 1.77 1.06
CA ALA A 56 -1.31 2.40 2.13
C ALA A 56 -1.34 1.43 3.30
N ILE A 57 -1.23 1.97 4.50
CA ILE A 57 -1.05 1.15 5.70
C ILE A 57 -2.32 1.16 6.52
N VAL A 58 -2.70 -0.02 6.99
CA VAL A 58 -3.82 -0.17 7.91
C VAL A 58 -3.38 -1.05 9.08
N LYS A 59 -4.16 -1.04 10.14
CA LYS A 59 -3.97 -1.97 11.23
C LYS A 59 -4.41 -3.36 10.79
N PRO A 60 -3.85 -4.42 11.39
CA PRO A 60 -4.19 -5.78 10.96
C PRO A 60 -5.68 -6.10 11.01
N HIS A 61 -6.41 -5.54 11.97
CA HIS A 61 -7.83 -5.85 12.09
C HIS A 61 -8.66 -5.27 10.95
N ALA A 62 -8.10 -4.32 10.20
CA ALA A 62 -8.80 -3.72 9.08
C ALA A 62 -8.55 -4.47 7.76
N PHE A 63 -7.77 -5.52 7.80
CA PHE A 63 -7.42 -6.30 6.62
C PHE A 63 -7.89 -7.74 6.78
N LYS A 64 -8.42 -8.31 5.71
CA LYS A 64 -8.87 -9.70 5.74
C LYS A 64 -8.56 -10.35 4.41
N LEU A 65 -7.81 -11.45 4.47
CA LEU A 65 -7.58 -12.27 3.28
C LEU A 65 -8.82 -13.13 3.07
N LEU A 66 -9.43 -13.02 1.89
CA LEU A 66 -10.65 -13.72 1.60
C LEU A 66 -10.41 -15.07 0.96
N SER A 67 -9.39 -15.17 0.10
CA SER A 67 -9.08 -16.43 -0.56
C SER A 67 -7.66 -16.38 -1.10
N GLY A 68 -7.11 -17.55 -1.38
CA GLY A 68 -5.83 -17.66 -2.06
C GLY A 68 -4.63 -17.75 -1.15
N GLU A 69 -4.82 -18.11 0.10
CA GLU A 69 -3.67 -18.25 1.00
C GLU A 69 -2.64 -19.21 0.42
N GLU A 70 -3.11 -20.29 -0.18
CA GLU A 70 -2.21 -21.29 -0.74
C GLU A 70 -1.51 -20.80 -2.01
N SER A 71 -1.98 -19.70 -2.57
CA SER A 71 -1.38 -19.10 -3.78
C SER A 71 -0.38 -18.01 -3.46
N LEU A 72 -0.16 -17.72 -2.18
CA LEU A 72 0.74 -16.65 -1.79
C LEU A 72 2.16 -17.17 -1.64
N SER A 73 3.10 -16.37 -2.10
CA SER A 73 4.51 -16.52 -1.80
C SER A 73 4.96 -15.26 -1.08
N THR A 74 6.12 -15.34 -0.46
CA THR A 74 6.62 -14.23 0.35
C THR A 74 8.03 -13.85 -0.07
N TYR A 75 8.36 -12.60 0.19
CA TYR A 75 9.69 -12.08 -0.03
C TYR A 75 10.05 -11.12 1.09
N GLN A 76 11.21 -11.31 1.65
CA GLN A 76 11.76 -10.41 2.67
C GLN A 76 13.13 -9.94 2.22
N TRP A 77 13.48 -8.70 2.61
CA TRP A 77 14.80 -8.20 2.30
C TRP A 77 15.14 -7.10 3.30
N GLY A 78 16.42 -6.71 3.30
CA GLY A 78 16.88 -5.69 4.22
C GLY A 78 16.87 -6.19 5.63
N GLY A 79 16.30 -5.42 6.53
CA GLY A 79 16.24 -5.77 7.94
C GLY A 79 15.17 -6.78 8.30
N ASN A 80 14.46 -7.33 7.33
CA ASN A 80 13.36 -8.25 7.57
C ASN A 80 12.25 -7.64 8.41
N ILE A 81 12.08 -6.33 8.27
CA ILE A 81 11.05 -5.62 9.02
C ILE A 81 9.67 -5.96 8.49
N SER A 82 9.59 -6.22 7.19
CA SER A 82 8.30 -6.51 6.59
C SER A 82 8.42 -7.70 5.66
N THR A 83 7.30 -8.38 5.48
CA THR A 83 7.17 -9.50 4.56
C THR A 83 6.23 -9.07 3.45
N ARG A 84 6.67 -9.24 2.22
CA ARG A 84 5.85 -8.92 1.06
C ARG A 84 5.19 -10.19 0.57
N PHE A 85 3.90 -10.08 0.29
CA PHE A 85 3.11 -11.23 -0.16
C PHE A 85 2.73 -11.01 -1.62
N PHE A 86 2.99 -12.00 -2.44
CA PHE A 86 2.64 -11.91 -3.86
C PHE A 86 2.06 -13.23 -4.33
N CYS A 87 1.27 -13.15 -5.39
CA CYS A 87 0.67 -14.35 -5.98
C CYS A 87 1.73 -15.12 -6.73
N LYS A 88 1.86 -16.42 -6.42
CA LYS A 88 2.87 -17.23 -7.09
C LYS A 88 2.50 -17.55 -8.54
N HIS A 89 1.26 -17.34 -8.94
CA HIS A 89 0.83 -17.60 -10.30
C HIS A 89 1.01 -16.40 -11.22
N CYS A 90 0.65 -15.20 -10.76
CA CYS A 90 0.76 -14.02 -11.62
C CYS A 90 1.83 -13.04 -11.15
N GLY A 91 2.41 -13.25 -9.98
CA GLY A 91 3.51 -12.42 -9.49
C GLY A 91 3.12 -11.07 -8.91
N ILE A 92 1.86 -10.76 -8.82
CA ILE A 92 1.43 -9.44 -8.37
C ILE A 92 1.56 -9.34 -6.85
N HIS A 93 2.22 -8.28 -6.40
CA HIS A 93 2.38 -7.96 -4.98
C HIS A 93 1.12 -7.26 -4.50
N SER A 94 0.32 -7.95 -3.69
CA SER A 94 -0.96 -7.43 -3.26
C SER A 94 -0.89 -6.73 -1.91
N PHE A 95 -0.08 -7.22 -1.00
CA PHE A 95 0.02 -6.62 0.33
C PHE A 95 1.31 -7.09 1.01
N GLY A 96 1.59 -6.46 2.13
CA GLY A 96 2.70 -6.85 2.98
C GLY A 96 2.33 -6.68 4.43
N LYS A 97 3.12 -7.28 5.31
CA LYS A 97 2.92 -7.17 6.75
C LYS A 97 4.23 -6.82 7.41
N GLY A 98 4.16 -6.01 8.44
CA GLY A 98 5.36 -5.63 9.14
C GLY A 98 5.05 -5.11 10.53
N HIS A 99 6.11 -4.65 11.18
CA HIS A 99 6.02 -4.13 12.54
C HIS A 99 6.95 -2.94 12.65
N LEU A 100 6.40 -1.78 12.97
CA LEU A 100 7.16 -0.57 13.19
C LEU A 100 6.54 0.20 14.34
N ALA A 101 7.36 0.56 15.31
CA ALA A 101 6.87 1.33 16.45
C ALA A 101 6.29 2.67 15.99
N GLU A 102 6.87 3.26 14.97
CA GLU A 102 6.45 4.57 14.47
C GLU A 102 5.04 4.59 13.93
N VAL A 103 4.53 3.42 13.50
CA VAL A 103 3.15 3.35 13.02
C VAL A 103 2.27 2.58 14.00
N GLY A 104 2.75 2.41 15.24
CA GLY A 104 1.95 1.81 16.29
C GLY A 104 2.07 0.31 16.40
N GLY A 105 3.08 -0.30 15.81
CA GLY A 105 3.32 -1.73 15.92
C GLY A 105 3.02 -2.47 14.64
N ASP A 106 2.24 -3.53 14.73
CA ASP A 106 1.90 -4.35 13.58
C ASP A 106 1.06 -3.58 12.58
N TYR A 107 1.34 -3.79 11.30
CA TYR A 107 0.59 -3.14 10.22
C TYR A 107 0.48 -4.06 9.03
N VAL A 108 -0.49 -3.76 8.18
CA VAL A 108 -0.61 -4.34 6.85
C VAL A 108 -0.51 -3.21 5.85
N SER A 109 0.34 -3.38 4.86
CA SER A 109 0.47 -2.42 3.77
C SER A 109 -0.20 -3.03 2.55
N ILE A 110 -1.24 -2.38 2.05
CA ILE A 110 -1.91 -2.89 0.86
C ILE A 110 -1.42 -2.13 -0.35
N ASN A 111 -1.49 -2.79 -1.49
CA ASN A 111 -1.18 -2.18 -2.76
C ASN A 111 -2.48 -1.65 -3.35
N ALA A 112 -2.64 -0.33 -3.33
CA ALA A 112 -3.88 0.28 -3.80
C ALA A 112 -4.11 0.00 -5.28
N ASN A 113 -3.05 -0.32 -6.04
CA ASN A 113 -3.21 -0.71 -7.45
C ASN A 113 -4.05 -1.97 -7.59
N CYS A 114 -4.15 -2.76 -6.53
CA CYS A 114 -4.87 -4.03 -6.55
C CYS A 114 -6.33 -3.91 -6.12
N LEU A 115 -6.79 -2.72 -5.76
CA LEU A 115 -8.17 -2.52 -5.36
C LEU A 115 -9.07 -2.45 -6.58
N ASP A 116 -10.23 -3.12 -6.49
CA ASP A 116 -11.10 -3.30 -7.65
C ASP A 116 -11.75 -2.01 -8.13
N ASP A 117 -12.13 -1.15 -7.19
CA ASP A 117 -12.98 0.00 -7.50
C ASP A 117 -12.23 1.32 -7.34
N VAL A 118 -10.91 1.29 -7.39
CA VAL A 118 -10.10 2.47 -7.13
C VAL A 118 -9.21 2.75 -8.34
N ASP A 119 -9.18 4.01 -8.75
CA ASP A 119 -8.23 4.48 -9.74
C ASP A 119 -7.03 5.03 -8.99
N PRO A 120 -5.89 4.34 -9.01
CA PRO A 120 -4.72 4.84 -8.25
C PRO A 120 -4.29 6.22 -8.69
N ASN A 121 -4.57 6.60 -9.93
CA ASN A 121 -4.19 7.93 -10.42
C ASN A 121 -5.05 9.03 -9.83
N ALA A 122 -6.19 8.69 -9.24
CA ALA A 122 -7.06 9.67 -8.60
C ALA A 122 -6.69 9.89 -7.13
N LEU A 123 -5.76 9.10 -6.61
CA LEU A 123 -5.35 9.24 -5.22
C LEU A 123 -4.30 10.33 -5.08
N GLU A 124 -4.30 10.97 -3.93
CA GLU A 124 -3.21 11.87 -3.59
C GLU A 124 -2.01 11.03 -3.19
N ILE A 125 -0.91 11.18 -3.94
CA ILE A 125 0.27 10.37 -3.73
C ILE A 125 1.34 11.20 -3.04
N ILE A 126 1.92 10.63 -1.98
CA ILE A 126 3.10 11.20 -1.35
C ILE A 126 4.27 10.29 -1.65
N TYR A 127 5.45 10.88 -1.71
CA TYR A 127 6.66 10.20 -2.17
C TYR A 127 7.72 10.20 -1.09
N TRP A 128 8.25 9.02 -0.80
CA TRP A 128 9.26 8.80 0.22
C TRP A 128 10.61 8.54 -0.44
N ASP A 129 11.67 8.99 0.21
CA ASP A 129 13.05 8.80 -0.28
C ASP A 129 13.73 7.68 0.50
N GLY A 130 13.17 6.49 0.43
CA GLY A 130 13.73 5.34 1.13
C GLY A 130 15.03 4.86 0.53
N ARG A 131 15.25 5.11 -0.77
CA ARG A 131 16.49 4.68 -1.42
C ARG A 131 17.70 5.32 -0.77
N HIS A 132 17.56 6.56 -0.33
CA HIS A 132 18.66 7.28 0.30
C HIS A 132 18.54 7.28 1.82
N ASN A 133 17.65 6.45 2.36
CA ASN A 133 17.42 6.35 3.80
C ASN A 133 17.13 7.74 4.41
N ASN A 134 16.39 8.54 3.67
CA ASN A 134 16.15 9.94 3.99
C ASN A 134 14.77 10.10 4.62
N TRP A 135 14.53 9.32 5.67
CA TRP A 135 13.21 9.30 6.31
C TRP A 135 12.93 10.58 7.09
N GLN A 136 14.00 11.25 7.51
CA GLN A 136 13.85 12.48 8.27
C GLN A 136 13.20 13.59 7.47
N ALA A 137 13.43 13.61 6.18
CA ALA A 137 12.84 14.64 5.33
C ALA A 137 11.33 14.49 5.23
N GLY A 138 10.82 13.29 5.53
CA GLY A 138 9.42 13.02 5.39
C GLY A 138 9.04 12.88 3.93
N PRO A 139 7.76 12.69 3.65
CA PRO A 139 7.31 12.57 2.27
C PRO A 139 7.07 13.94 1.65
N ARG A 140 6.97 13.95 0.33
CA ARG A 140 6.63 15.18 -0.38
C ARG A 140 5.71 14.84 -1.54
N SER A 141 5.17 15.87 -2.17
CA SER A 141 4.14 15.68 -3.20
C SER A 141 4.71 15.32 -4.57
N THR A 142 6.04 15.36 -4.73
CA THR A 142 6.67 15.04 -5.99
C THR A 142 7.69 13.92 -5.78
N PRO A 143 7.97 13.13 -6.83
CA PRO A 143 8.93 12.03 -6.66
C PRO A 143 10.32 12.52 -6.30
N TRP A 144 11.02 11.72 -5.51
CA TRP A 144 12.43 11.95 -5.20
C TRP A 144 13.28 11.31 -6.28
N PRO A 145 14.37 11.97 -6.70
CA PRO A 145 15.25 11.39 -7.71
C PRO A 145 15.89 10.10 -7.21
N ILE A 146 16.05 9.17 -8.11
CA ILE A 146 16.70 7.92 -7.76
C ILE A 146 18.19 8.04 -7.93
N ALA A 147 18.59 8.57 -9.07
CA ALA A 147 19.93 8.51 -9.24
C ALA A 147 20.55 9.56 -9.79
N VAL A 148 21.65 9.69 -10.00
CA VAL A 148 22.24 10.33 -10.12
C VAL A 148 23.27 10.20 -10.86
N VAL A 149 23.75 10.41 -11.45
CA VAL A 149 24.54 10.17 -12.03
C VAL A 149 25.32 10.94 -12.49
N ALA A 150 25.96 11.22 -12.43
CA ALA A 150 26.59 11.82 -12.67
C ALA A 150 27.13 12.06 -13.61
N ALA A 151 27.26 12.42 -13.90
CA ALA A 151 27.58 12.60 -14.69
C ALA A 151 28.62 13.09 -14.83
N GLU A 152 29.16 13.33 -14.58
CA GLU A 152 29.86 13.61 -14.62
C GLU A 152 30.58 13.56 -15.20
N ASP A 153 30.80 13.64 -15.42
CA ASP A 153 31.44 13.48 -15.78
C ASP A 153 31.85 13.71 -16.45
#